data_2029e1b644d6cb36d497b7a3ce666920
#
_entry.id   2029e1b644d6cb36d497b7a3ce666920
#
_cell.length_a   1.000
_cell.length_b   1.000
_cell.length_c   1.000
_cell.angle_alpha   90.00
_cell.angle_beta   90.00
_cell.angle_gamma   90.00
#
_symmetry.space_group_name_H-M   'P 1'
#
loop_
_entity.id
_entity.type
_entity.pdbx_description
1 polymer ?
#
loop_
_entity_poly.entity_id
_entity_poly.type
_entity_poly.pdbx_seq_one_letter_code
_entity_poly.pdbx_strand_id
1 'polypeptide(L)'
;MLEFKTPEIDDKAWVDECFKYLKTMNCDYTFGNIFVWSTEYSTKISRFKDFFICSWGRGKETNFGVPIGTGNFKEAVGAVIEYAKANDIEPRFYGVTQAYIDMLNDAFPNSFDFIYDEGYGDYIYEVPKMAELHGKKYHGKRNHITNFKKNNPNWSFEIINND
;
A
#
# COMPACT_ATOMS: atom_id res chain seq x y z
N MET A 1 15.09 17.18 -6.99
CA MET A 1 15.50 16.13 -6.02
C MET A 1 14.28 15.75 -5.21
N LEU A 2 14.11 14.49 -4.83
CA LEU A 2 12.98 14.08 -3.98
C LEU A 2 13.17 14.64 -2.56
N GLU A 3 12.07 15.17 -2.00
CA GLU A 3 11.99 15.60 -0.61
C GLU A 3 10.90 14.77 0.09
N PHE A 4 11.32 13.98 1.07
CA PHE A 4 10.42 13.13 1.84
C PHE A 4 9.99 13.78 3.14
N LYS A 5 8.68 13.81 3.39
CA LYS A 5 8.08 14.31 4.63
C LYS A 5 7.18 13.26 5.28
N THR A 6 6.90 13.41 6.56
CA THR A 6 5.84 12.65 7.22
C THR A 6 4.48 13.05 6.62
N PRO A 7 3.57 12.10 6.32
CA PRO A 7 2.26 12.44 5.78
C PRO A 7 1.44 13.25 6.79
N GLU A 8 0.74 14.26 6.28
CA GLU A 8 -0.18 15.13 7.01
C GLU A 8 -1.58 15.00 6.41
N ILE A 9 -2.62 15.34 7.17
CA ILE A 9 -4.01 15.18 6.70
C ILE A 9 -4.28 15.95 5.40
N ASP A 10 -3.63 17.09 5.21
CA ASP A 10 -3.75 17.92 4.02
C ASP A 10 -3.16 17.28 2.76
N ASP A 11 -2.34 16.24 2.92
CA ASP A 11 -1.81 15.49 1.78
C ASP A 11 -2.84 14.58 1.11
N LYS A 12 -3.94 14.28 1.82
CA LYS A 12 -4.95 13.32 1.36
C LYS A 12 -5.43 13.59 -0.07
N ALA A 13 -5.73 14.83 -0.37
CA ALA A 13 -6.35 15.19 -1.66
C ALA A 13 -5.45 14.83 -2.84
N TRP A 14 -4.17 15.20 -2.81
CA TRP A 14 -3.25 14.90 -3.92
C TRP A 14 -2.82 13.42 -3.94
N VAL A 15 -2.73 12.76 -2.78
CA VAL A 15 -2.41 11.32 -2.71
C VAL A 15 -3.53 10.51 -3.34
N ASP A 16 -4.80 10.81 -3.00
CA ASP A 16 -5.96 10.14 -3.58
C ASP A 16 -6.04 10.33 -5.11
N GLU A 17 -5.63 11.50 -5.63
CA GLU A 17 -5.54 11.71 -7.08
C GLU A 17 -4.51 10.77 -7.74
N CYS A 18 -3.33 10.60 -7.13
CA CYS A 18 -2.34 9.65 -7.63
C CYS A 18 -2.84 8.21 -7.55
N PHE A 19 -3.60 7.87 -6.50
CA PHE A 19 -4.11 6.51 -6.28
C PHE A 19 -5.19 6.08 -7.27
N LYS A 20 -5.76 6.97 -8.07
CA LYS A 20 -6.60 6.61 -9.21
C LYS A 20 -5.84 5.76 -10.26
N TYR A 21 -4.52 5.80 -10.26
CA TYR A 21 -3.64 5.06 -11.16
C TYR A 21 -3.05 3.78 -10.54
N LEU A 22 -3.50 3.39 -9.35
CA LEU A 22 -3.07 2.15 -8.69
C LEU A 22 -3.31 0.92 -9.55
N LYS A 23 -2.31 0.03 -9.59
CA LYS A 23 -2.37 -1.27 -10.25
C LYS A 23 -2.30 -2.43 -9.26
N THR A 24 -2.85 -2.21 -8.08
CA THR A 24 -2.91 -3.20 -7.00
C THR A 24 -4.20 -3.01 -6.20
N MET A 25 -4.66 -4.08 -5.54
CA MET A 25 -5.74 -4.02 -4.55
C MET A 25 -5.22 -4.12 -3.10
N ASN A 26 -3.93 -3.94 -2.90
CA ASN A 26 -3.31 -3.95 -1.56
C ASN A 26 -3.88 -2.81 -0.71
N CYS A 27 -4.40 -3.13 0.46
CA CYS A 27 -5.02 -2.18 1.38
C CYS A 27 -4.04 -1.15 1.97
N ASP A 28 -2.74 -1.41 1.92
CA ASP A 28 -1.71 -0.47 2.38
C ASP A 28 -1.67 0.81 1.52
N TYR A 29 -2.11 0.72 0.26
CA TYR A 29 -2.24 1.87 -0.62
C TYR A 29 -3.58 2.60 -0.45
N THR A 30 -3.90 2.97 0.78
CA THR A 30 -4.92 3.95 1.11
C THR A 30 -4.30 5.08 1.92
N PHE A 31 -4.74 6.32 1.71
CA PHE A 31 -4.18 7.44 2.48
C PHE A 31 -4.34 7.23 3.98
N GLY A 32 -5.50 6.70 4.42
CA GLY A 32 -5.76 6.42 5.83
C GLY A 32 -4.74 5.47 6.44
N ASN A 33 -4.41 4.37 5.73
CA ASN A 33 -3.43 3.40 6.20
C ASN A 33 -2.02 4.01 6.28
N ILE A 34 -1.59 4.69 5.21
CA ILE A 34 -0.30 5.38 5.17
C ILE A 34 -0.18 6.41 6.30
N PHE A 35 -1.22 7.20 6.54
CA PHE A 35 -1.23 8.24 7.56
C PHE A 35 -1.17 7.66 8.98
N VAL A 36 -2.06 6.70 9.30
CA VAL A 36 -2.17 6.12 10.65
C VAL A 36 -0.91 5.36 11.04
N TRP A 37 -0.31 4.62 10.12
CA TRP A 37 0.87 3.80 10.38
C TRP A 37 2.21 4.54 10.16
N SER A 38 2.18 5.80 9.75
CA SER A 38 3.39 6.55 9.41
C SER A 38 4.42 6.63 10.53
N THR A 39 3.98 6.79 11.76
CA THR A 39 4.88 6.85 12.93
C THR A 39 5.53 5.51 13.20
N GLU A 40 4.74 4.42 13.17
CA GLU A 40 5.23 3.07 13.49
C GLU A 40 6.27 2.59 12.47
N TYR A 41 5.98 2.70 11.20
CA TYR A 41 6.87 2.25 10.13
C TYR A 41 7.85 3.32 9.65
N SER A 42 7.86 4.51 10.27
CA SER A 42 8.63 5.66 9.80
C SER A 42 8.34 5.99 8.32
N THR A 43 7.08 5.84 7.92
CA THR A 43 6.66 6.08 6.55
C THR A 43 6.76 7.56 6.22
N LYS A 44 7.35 7.86 5.08
CA LYS A 44 7.45 9.20 4.52
C LYS A 44 6.90 9.19 3.10
N ILE A 45 6.40 10.33 2.68
CA ILE A 45 5.86 10.54 1.35
C ILE A 45 6.59 11.66 0.63
N SER A 46 6.64 11.57 -0.68
CA SER A 46 7.17 12.60 -1.58
C SER A 46 6.27 12.70 -2.80
N ARG A 47 6.11 13.91 -3.31
CA ARG A 47 5.45 14.16 -4.60
C ARG A 47 6.50 14.46 -5.65
N PHE A 48 6.51 13.68 -6.72
CA PHE A 48 7.34 13.93 -7.89
C PHE A 48 6.45 14.15 -9.11
N LYS A 49 6.26 15.40 -9.51
CA LYS A 49 5.28 15.76 -10.55
C LYS A 49 3.90 15.22 -10.17
N ASP A 50 3.34 14.36 -11.01
CA ASP A 50 2.04 13.72 -10.79
C ASP A 50 2.16 12.29 -10.23
N PHE A 51 3.29 11.99 -9.57
CA PHE A 51 3.52 10.72 -8.90
C PHE A 51 3.59 10.88 -7.38
N PHE A 52 2.91 9.97 -6.70
CA PHE A 52 3.11 9.66 -5.30
C PHE A 52 4.25 8.67 -5.14
N ILE A 53 5.13 8.93 -4.20
CA ILE A 53 6.24 8.05 -3.81
C ILE A 53 6.21 7.92 -2.30
N CYS A 54 6.27 6.70 -1.78
CA CYS A 54 6.43 6.46 -0.35
C CYS A 54 7.75 5.74 -0.06
N SER A 55 8.24 5.94 1.15
CA SER A 55 9.35 5.20 1.72
C SER A 55 9.02 4.81 3.15
N TRP A 56 9.59 3.73 3.66
CA TRP A 56 9.51 3.30 5.06
C TRP A 56 10.81 2.65 5.51
N GLY A 57 10.98 2.51 6.82
CA GLY A 57 12.24 2.12 7.40
C GLY A 57 13.13 3.31 7.74
N ARG A 58 14.37 3.05 8.13
CA ARG A 58 15.32 4.10 8.58
C ARG A 58 16.72 3.86 8.05
N GLY A 59 17.41 4.94 7.73
CA GLY A 59 18.79 4.90 7.25
C GLY A 59 18.96 3.97 6.06
N LYS A 60 19.93 3.05 6.11
CA LYS A 60 20.22 2.11 5.03
C LYS A 60 19.13 1.04 4.81
N GLU A 61 18.26 0.83 5.80
CA GLU A 61 17.12 -0.09 5.72
C GLU A 61 15.84 0.58 5.17
N THR A 62 16.01 1.74 4.53
CA THR A 62 14.88 2.41 3.87
C THR A 62 14.47 1.65 2.61
N ASN A 63 13.17 1.42 2.50
CA ASN A 63 12.52 0.77 1.37
C ASN A 63 11.59 1.75 0.68
N PHE A 64 11.21 1.45 -0.56
CA PHE A 64 10.36 2.32 -1.36
C PHE A 64 9.15 1.58 -1.93
N GLY A 65 8.04 2.27 -2.05
CA GLY A 65 6.94 1.88 -2.93
C GLY A 65 7.24 2.25 -4.38
N VAL A 66 6.67 1.49 -5.31
CA VAL A 66 6.72 1.87 -6.74
C VAL A 66 5.98 3.19 -6.91
N PRO A 67 6.50 4.15 -7.72
CA PRO A 67 5.81 5.41 -7.97
C PRO A 67 4.40 5.20 -8.56
N ILE A 68 3.40 5.85 -7.97
CA ILE A 68 1.99 5.72 -8.35
C ILE A 68 1.50 7.05 -8.88
N GLY A 69 0.99 7.07 -10.11
CA GLY A 69 0.54 8.30 -10.73
C GLY A 69 0.51 8.20 -12.25
N THR A 70 0.61 9.35 -12.90
CA THR A 70 0.58 9.47 -14.36
C THR A 70 1.77 10.27 -14.89
N GLY A 71 2.18 10.02 -16.14
CA GLY A 71 3.29 10.70 -16.79
C GLY A 71 4.48 9.79 -17.06
N ASN A 72 5.70 10.32 -16.96
CA ASN A 72 6.92 9.57 -17.26
C ASN A 72 7.33 8.68 -16.07
N PHE A 73 6.89 7.43 -16.07
CA PHE A 73 7.19 6.45 -15.01
C PHE A 73 8.69 6.19 -14.87
N LYS A 74 9.43 6.11 -15.99
CA LYS A 74 10.90 5.93 -15.97
C LYS A 74 11.58 7.07 -15.21
N GLU A 75 11.15 8.29 -15.42
CA GLU A 75 11.71 9.46 -14.74
C GLU A 75 11.39 9.43 -13.22
N ALA A 76 10.17 9.01 -12.84
CA ALA A 76 9.79 8.90 -11.44
C ALA A 76 10.58 7.81 -10.69
N VAL A 77 10.76 6.63 -11.30
CA VAL A 77 11.62 5.56 -10.75
C VAL A 77 13.08 6.01 -10.71
N GLY A 78 13.57 6.66 -11.76
CA GLY A 78 14.92 7.23 -11.79
C GLY A 78 15.18 8.19 -10.64
N ALA A 79 14.21 9.06 -10.31
CA ALA A 79 14.31 9.98 -9.19
C ALA A 79 14.45 9.26 -7.84
N VAL A 80 13.75 8.13 -7.64
CA VAL A 80 13.89 7.28 -6.43
C VAL A 80 15.30 6.68 -6.38
N ILE A 81 15.79 6.15 -7.50
CA ILE A 81 17.13 5.53 -7.58
C ILE A 81 18.22 6.57 -7.27
N GLU A 82 18.10 7.76 -7.84
CA GLU A 82 19.04 8.87 -7.58
C GLU A 82 19.00 9.31 -6.12
N TYR A 83 17.81 9.43 -5.54
CA TYR A 83 17.65 9.75 -4.11
C TYR A 83 18.31 8.69 -3.23
N ALA A 84 18.04 7.41 -3.50
CA ALA A 84 18.61 6.31 -2.75
C ALA A 84 20.15 6.32 -2.80
N LYS A 85 20.73 6.48 -3.99
CA LYS A 85 22.19 6.58 -4.17
C LYS A 85 22.80 7.77 -3.44
N ALA A 86 22.15 8.93 -3.48
CA ALA A 86 22.64 10.14 -2.81
C ALA A 86 22.64 10.02 -1.28
N ASN A 87 21.85 9.10 -0.72
CA ASN A 87 21.73 8.84 0.71
C ASN A 87 22.38 7.52 1.16
N ASP A 88 23.18 6.88 0.31
CA ASP A 88 23.85 5.58 0.58
C ASP A 88 22.83 4.47 0.96
N ILE A 89 21.69 4.46 0.25
CA ILE A 89 20.60 3.48 0.38
C ILE A 89 20.60 2.60 -0.88
N GLU A 90 20.48 1.30 -0.71
CA GLU A 90 20.21 0.39 -1.83
C GLU A 90 18.74 0.53 -2.25
N PRO A 91 18.44 0.89 -3.51
CA PRO A 91 17.07 1.09 -3.95
C PRO A 91 16.31 -0.25 -4.03
N ARG A 92 15.41 -0.49 -3.08
CA ARG A 92 14.55 -1.68 -3.01
C ARG A 92 13.10 -1.25 -3.11
N PHE A 93 12.37 -1.83 -4.07
CA PHE A 93 10.94 -1.63 -4.22
C PHE A 93 10.17 -2.83 -3.67
N TYR A 94 9.12 -2.58 -2.90
CA TYR A 94 8.28 -3.60 -2.30
C TYR A 94 6.84 -3.50 -2.79
N GLY A 95 6.07 -4.60 -2.63
CA GLY A 95 4.68 -4.65 -3.06
C GLY A 95 4.51 -4.55 -4.57
N VAL A 96 5.52 -5.01 -5.32
CA VAL A 96 5.57 -4.92 -6.78
C VAL A 96 4.69 -6.01 -7.38
N THR A 97 3.53 -5.64 -7.94
CA THR A 97 2.66 -6.57 -8.67
C THR A 97 3.17 -6.84 -10.07
N GLN A 98 2.64 -7.87 -10.76
CA GLN A 98 3.05 -8.19 -12.13
C GLN A 98 2.94 -6.97 -13.07
N ALA A 99 1.89 -6.16 -12.93
CA ALA A 99 1.74 -4.96 -13.75
C ALA A 99 2.89 -3.95 -13.55
N TYR A 100 3.39 -3.81 -12.33
CA TYR A 100 4.56 -2.94 -12.06
C TYR A 100 5.87 -3.60 -12.48
N ILE A 101 6.01 -4.94 -12.39
CA ILE A 101 7.16 -5.67 -12.94
C ILE A 101 7.30 -5.39 -14.44
N ASP A 102 6.20 -5.50 -15.19
CA ASP A 102 6.18 -5.23 -16.63
C ASP A 102 6.61 -3.78 -16.92
N MET A 103 6.06 -2.80 -16.18
CA MET A 103 6.43 -1.38 -16.33
C MET A 103 7.91 -1.12 -15.98
N LEU A 104 8.45 -1.78 -14.94
CA LEU A 104 9.85 -1.64 -14.55
C LEU A 104 10.77 -2.25 -15.62
N ASN A 105 10.46 -3.42 -16.16
CA ASN A 105 11.22 -4.05 -17.22
C ASN A 105 11.21 -3.24 -18.53
N ASP A 106 10.07 -2.63 -18.88
CA ASP A 106 9.97 -1.75 -20.04
C ASP A 106 10.81 -0.48 -19.87
N ALA A 107 10.77 0.11 -18.67
CA ALA A 107 11.51 1.33 -18.38
C ALA A 107 13.02 1.11 -18.18
N PHE A 108 13.41 -0.03 -17.59
CA PHE A 108 14.78 -0.37 -17.20
C PHE A 108 15.07 -1.85 -17.51
N PRO A 109 15.27 -2.23 -18.77
CA PRO A 109 15.49 -3.62 -19.15
C PRO A 109 16.69 -4.25 -18.40
N ASN A 110 16.48 -5.42 -17.82
CA ASN A 110 17.50 -6.21 -17.09
C ASN A 110 18.20 -5.45 -15.94
N SER A 111 17.52 -4.50 -15.32
CA SER A 111 18.11 -3.67 -14.25
C SER A 111 17.62 -4.02 -12.85
N PHE A 112 16.61 -4.89 -12.73
CA PHE A 112 16.05 -5.31 -11.45
C PHE A 112 16.02 -6.83 -11.33
N ASP A 113 16.33 -7.32 -10.14
CA ASP A 113 16.07 -8.69 -9.73
C ASP A 113 14.73 -8.71 -8.95
N PHE A 114 13.84 -9.64 -9.30
CA PHE A 114 12.54 -9.77 -8.65
C PHE A 114 12.52 -11.02 -7.75
N ILE A 115 12.14 -10.80 -6.49
CA ILE A 115 12.04 -11.87 -5.49
C ILE A 115 10.57 -12.02 -5.13
N TYR A 116 10.03 -13.23 -5.31
CA TYR A 116 8.69 -13.57 -4.85
C TYR A 116 8.71 -13.99 -3.38
N ASP A 117 7.87 -13.34 -2.55
CA ASP A 117 7.71 -13.66 -1.14
C ASP A 117 6.23 -13.90 -0.81
N GLU A 118 5.89 -15.16 -0.50
CA GLU A 118 4.53 -15.55 -0.12
C GLU A 118 4.02 -14.86 1.16
N GLY A 119 4.93 -14.41 2.03
CA GLY A 119 4.61 -13.72 3.27
C GLY A 119 3.92 -12.37 3.06
N TYR A 120 4.06 -11.77 1.87
CA TYR A 120 3.41 -10.51 1.50
C TYR A 120 2.09 -10.70 0.73
N GLY A 121 1.58 -11.92 0.64
CA GLY A 121 0.32 -12.20 -0.03
C GLY A 121 -0.90 -11.79 0.80
N ASP A 122 -1.81 -11.01 0.20
CA ASP A 122 -3.09 -10.63 0.82
C ASP A 122 -4.14 -11.73 0.68
N TYR A 123 -4.97 -11.89 1.69
CA TYR A 123 -6.14 -12.77 1.63
C TYR A 123 -7.31 -12.06 0.94
N ILE A 124 -7.71 -12.56 -0.21
CA ILE A 124 -8.85 -12.03 -0.97
C ILE A 124 -10.10 -12.87 -0.68
N TYR A 125 -11.19 -12.21 -0.28
CA TYR A 125 -12.48 -12.83 -0.01
C TYR A 125 -13.57 -12.23 -0.89
N GLU A 126 -14.42 -13.10 -1.45
CA GLU A 126 -15.62 -12.66 -2.15
C GLU A 126 -16.68 -12.16 -1.14
N VAL A 127 -17.14 -10.92 -1.33
CA VAL A 127 -18.09 -10.26 -0.43
C VAL A 127 -19.35 -11.12 -0.16
N PRO A 128 -20.05 -11.72 -1.16
CA PRO A 128 -21.22 -12.57 -0.90
C PRO A 128 -20.88 -13.76 0.00
N LYS A 129 -19.76 -14.44 -0.24
CA LYS A 129 -19.33 -15.58 0.58
C LYS A 129 -19.03 -15.20 2.03
N MET A 130 -18.49 -13.99 2.23
CA MET A 130 -18.23 -13.48 3.58
C MET A 130 -19.49 -13.01 4.30
N ALA A 131 -20.47 -12.46 3.58
CA ALA A 131 -21.76 -12.05 4.15
C ALA A 131 -22.59 -13.27 4.59
N GLU A 132 -22.64 -14.29 3.77
CA GLU A 132 -23.47 -15.48 4.00
C GLU A 132 -22.80 -16.56 4.86
N LEU A 133 -21.48 -16.69 4.76
CA LEU A 133 -20.66 -17.68 5.47
C LEU A 133 -21.15 -19.14 5.31
N HIS A 134 -21.70 -19.49 4.15
CA HIS A 134 -22.22 -20.84 3.90
C HIS A 134 -21.09 -21.90 3.82
N GLY A 135 -21.44 -23.11 4.25
CA GLY A 135 -20.61 -24.30 4.11
C GLY A 135 -19.63 -24.54 5.26
N LYS A 136 -18.99 -25.72 5.21
CA LYS A 136 -18.10 -26.24 6.25
C LYS A 136 -16.86 -25.35 6.46
N LYS A 137 -16.33 -24.77 5.39
CA LYS A 137 -15.16 -23.88 5.40
C LYS A 137 -15.31 -22.68 6.34
N TYR A 138 -16.52 -22.16 6.48
CA TYR A 138 -16.79 -20.98 7.30
C TYR A 138 -17.36 -21.28 8.70
N HIS A 139 -17.36 -22.55 9.11
CA HIS A 139 -17.88 -22.95 10.44
C HIS A 139 -17.18 -22.19 11.58
N GLY A 140 -15.86 -22.07 11.55
CA GLY A 140 -15.10 -21.30 12.55
C GLY A 140 -15.51 -19.83 12.61
N LYS A 141 -15.72 -19.18 11.46
CA LYS A 141 -16.17 -17.77 11.42
C LYS A 141 -17.58 -17.61 12.02
N ARG A 142 -18.51 -18.51 11.70
CA ARG A 142 -19.85 -18.50 12.34
C ARG A 142 -19.78 -18.68 13.85
N ASN A 143 -18.90 -19.56 14.35
CA ASN A 143 -18.70 -19.74 15.79
C ASN A 143 -18.18 -18.46 16.46
N HIS A 144 -17.25 -17.76 15.84
CA HIS A 144 -16.78 -16.46 16.36
C HIS A 144 -17.92 -15.44 16.46
N ILE A 145 -18.76 -15.33 15.43
CA ILE A 145 -19.94 -14.45 15.45
C ILE A 145 -20.93 -14.85 16.55
N THR A 146 -21.19 -16.15 16.69
CA THR A 146 -22.08 -16.64 17.74
C THR A 146 -21.55 -16.32 19.14
N ASN A 147 -20.27 -16.54 19.39
CA ASN A 147 -19.63 -16.22 20.66
C ASN A 147 -19.61 -14.70 20.92
N PHE A 148 -19.35 -13.89 19.90
CA PHE A 148 -19.41 -12.43 20.03
C PHE A 148 -20.82 -11.99 20.48
N LYS A 149 -21.86 -12.43 19.78
CA LYS A 149 -23.26 -12.08 20.10
C LYS A 149 -23.67 -12.54 21.50
N LYS A 150 -23.19 -13.71 21.93
CA LYS A 150 -23.45 -14.23 23.28
C LYS A 150 -22.80 -13.36 24.37
N ASN A 151 -21.56 -12.90 24.12
CA ASN A 151 -20.79 -12.13 25.10
C ASN A 151 -21.12 -10.63 25.07
N ASN A 152 -21.78 -10.16 24.02
CA ASN A 152 -22.15 -8.76 23.81
C ASN A 152 -23.64 -8.67 23.43
N PRO A 153 -24.58 -8.95 24.34
CA PRO A 153 -26.02 -9.06 24.01
C PRO A 153 -26.60 -7.73 23.47
N ASN A 154 -25.99 -6.60 23.80
CA ASN A 154 -26.43 -5.27 23.39
C ASN A 154 -25.64 -4.71 22.20
N TRP A 155 -25.02 -5.59 21.39
CA TRP A 155 -24.29 -5.11 20.21
C TRP A 155 -25.24 -4.44 19.20
N SER A 156 -24.78 -3.37 18.57
CA SER A 156 -25.44 -2.75 17.43
C SER A 156 -24.45 -2.55 16.30
N PHE A 157 -24.96 -2.37 15.09
CA PHE A 157 -24.19 -1.99 13.91
C PHE A 157 -24.85 -0.77 13.29
N GLU A 158 -24.06 0.26 13.08
CA GLU A 158 -24.51 1.50 12.46
C GLU A 158 -23.54 1.88 11.36
N ILE A 159 -24.07 2.41 10.26
CA ILE A 159 -23.26 2.97 9.20
C ILE A 159 -22.80 4.36 9.65
N ILE A 160 -21.49 4.60 9.62
CA ILE A 160 -20.95 5.93 9.90
C ILE A 160 -21.33 6.84 8.73
N ASN A 161 -22.18 7.83 9.01
CA ASN A 161 -22.53 8.89 8.07
C ASN A 161 -21.68 10.13 8.36
N ASN A 162 -21.58 11.04 7.37
CA ASN A 162 -20.82 12.28 7.50
C ASN A 162 -21.58 13.39 8.27
N ASP A 163 -22.38 13.02 9.27
CA ASP A 163 -23.12 13.97 10.11
C ASP A 163 -22.32 14.34 11.38
#